data_b0613669013f2132ab573464f9b7ade9
#
_entry.id   b0613669013f2132ab573464f9b7ade9
#
_cell.length_a   1.000
_cell.length_b   1.000
_cell.length_c   1.000
_cell.angle_alpha   90.00
_cell.angle_beta   90.00
_cell.angle_gamma   90.00
#
_symmetry.space_group_name_H-M   'P 1'
#
loop_
_entity.id
_entity.type
_entity.pdbx_description
1 polymer ?
#
loop_
_entity_poly.entity_id
_entity_poly.type
_entity_poly.pdbx_seq_one_letter_code
_entity_poly.pdbx_strand_id
1 'polypeptide(L)'
;ILLALRQEALSIAQLCERLNLTRTAVNLPIKQLLAEGLIQGRIEQSGRVGKPSVVYEAAIGTEDLGSQAYQPILSALLAQVRNDLNADAFQSLLENAGRRMAQASLDLSSDDYQTKIQIAMQAANELGATTQLQREADGSYLITNRTCLAATAVRGEPNLCQLIAAFFAEASGCTVNEECQCAERMFCQYRVIPPDMPTNKD
;
A
#
# COMPACT_ATOMS: atom_id res chain seq x y z
N ILE A 1 -8.10 -20.46 -6.42
CA ILE A 1 -7.77 -20.48 -7.85
C ILE A 1 -6.42 -19.81 -8.07
N LEU A 2 -6.22 -18.53 -7.73
CA LEU A 2 -4.95 -17.82 -7.94
C LEU A 2 -3.74 -18.57 -7.31
N LEU A 3 -3.88 -19.08 -6.09
CA LEU A 3 -2.82 -19.87 -5.46
C LEU A 3 -2.45 -21.14 -6.22
N ALA A 4 -3.41 -21.81 -6.85
CA ALA A 4 -3.13 -22.96 -7.69
C ALA A 4 -2.40 -22.57 -8.99
N LEU A 5 -2.81 -21.44 -9.59
CA LEU A 5 -2.21 -20.90 -10.81
C LEU A 5 -0.81 -20.29 -10.61
N ARG A 6 -0.44 -19.96 -9.38
CA ARG A 6 0.94 -19.59 -9.02
C ARG A 6 1.89 -20.78 -9.01
N GLN A 7 1.37 -21.97 -8.76
CA GLN A 7 2.20 -23.19 -8.70
C GLN A 7 2.45 -23.78 -10.09
N GLU A 8 1.43 -23.74 -10.95
CA GLU A 8 1.51 -24.29 -12.31
C GLU A 8 0.40 -23.72 -13.20
N ALA A 9 0.63 -23.78 -14.51
CA ALA A 9 -0.39 -23.42 -15.49
C ALA A 9 -1.45 -24.53 -15.59
N LEU A 10 -2.73 -24.17 -15.42
CA LEU A 10 -3.84 -25.11 -15.38
C LEU A 10 -4.98 -24.68 -16.33
N SER A 11 -5.58 -25.67 -17.00
CA SER A 11 -6.85 -25.49 -17.70
C SER A 11 -8.02 -25.43 -16.72
N ILE A 12 -9.19 -24.95 -17.18
CA ILE A 12 -10.41 -24.94 -16.36
C ILE A 12 -10.77 -26.36 -15.88
N ALA A 13 -10.56 -27.38 -16.70
CA ALA A 13 -10.84 -28.77 -16.31
C ALA A 13 -9.93 -29.24 -15.16
N GLN A 14 -8.64 -28.97 -15.25
CA GLN A 14 -7.67 -29.28 -14.21
C GLN A 14 -7.92 -28.49 -12.92
N LEU A 15 -8.34 -27.22 -13.01
CA LEU A 15 -8.73 -26.43 -11.86
C LEU A 15 -9.98 -27.02 -11.16
N CYS A 16 -10.98 -27.46 -11.94
CA CYS A 16 -12.16 -28.12 -11.39
C CYS A 16 -11.78 -29.38 -10.61
N GLU A 17 -10.94 -30.22 -11.19
CA GLU A 17 -10.48 -31.47 -10.57
C GLU A 17 -9.65 -31.18 -9.30
N ARG A 18 -8.64 -30.32 -9.41
CA ARG A 18 -7.71 -30.00 -8.32
C ARG A 18 -8.39 -29.35 -7.09
N LEU A 19 -9.35 -28.47 -7.35
CA LEU A 19 -10.01 -27.70 -6.30
C LEU A 19 -11.35 -28.32 -5.89
N ASN A 20 -11.77 -29.40 -6.52
CA ASN A 20 -13.08 -30.05 -6.35
C ASN A 20 -14.24 -29.03 -6.54
N LEU A 21 -14.17 -28.23 -7.60
CA LEU A 21 -15.13 -27.18 -7.92
C LEU A 21 -15.85 -27.48 -9.24
N THR A 22 -17.07 -26.98 -9.36
CA THR A 22 -17.79 -27.05 -10.63
C THR A 22 -17.21 -26.07 -11.64
N ARG A 23 -17.41 -26.34 -12.93
CA ARG A 23 -16.96 -25.46 -14.02
C ARG A 23 -17.51 -24.05 -13.91
N THR A 24 -18.75 -23.90 -13.46
CA THR A 24 -19.39 -22.60 -13.22
C THR A 24 -18.68 -21.84 -12.10
N ALA A 25 -18.34 -22.52 -11.00
CA ALA A 25 -17.63 -21.94 -9.88
C ALA A 25 -16.18 -21.49 -10.22
N VAL A 26 -15.56 -22.11 -11.23
CA VAL A 26 -14.22 -21.75 -11.71
C VAL A 26 -14.26 -20.62 -12.75
N ASN A 27 -15.25 -20.62 -13.66
CA ASN A 27 -15.29 -19.69 -14.78
C ASN A 27 -15.42 -18.21 -14.35
N LEU A 28 -16.23 -17.92 -13.34
CA LEU A 28 -16.43 -16.52 -12.91
C LEU A 28 -15.17 -15.93 -12.30
N PRO A 29 -14.51 -16.55 -11.30
CA PRO A 29 -13.22 -16.08 -10.80
C PRO A 29 -12.12 -15.98 -11.87
N ILE A 30 -12.03 -16.91 -12.81
CA ILE A 30 -11.06 -16.82 -13.91
C ILE A 30 -11.28 -15.54 -14.74
N LYS A 31 -12.53 -15.20 -15.07
CA LYS A 31 -12.84 -13.97 -15.79
C LYS A 31 -12.47 -12.72 -14.99
N GLN A 32 -12.73 -12.73 -13.69
CA GLN A 32 -12.38 -11.62 -12.80
C GLN A 32 -10.87 -11.44 -12.71
N LEU A 33 -10.13 -12.53 -12.43
CA LEU A 33 -8.67 -12.50 -12.34
C LEU A 33 -8.00 -12.07 -13.66
N LEU A 34 -8.56 -12.46 -14.81
CA LEU A 34 -8.11 -11.97 -16.13
C LEU A 34 -8.36 -10.47 -16.29
N ALA A 35 -9.56 -9.99 -15.91
CA ALA A 35 -9.92 -8.58 -16.02
C ALA A 35 -9.07 -7.69 -15.10
N GLU A 36 -8.66 -8.21 -13.96
CA GLU A 36 -7.76 -7.56 -13.00
C GLU A 36 -6.27 -7.71 -13.36
N GLY A 37 -5.95 -8.45 -14.44
CA GLY A 37 -4.56 -8.68 -14.85
C GLY A 37 -3.75 -9.58 -13.90
N LEU A 38 -4.41 -10.33 -13.02
CA LEU A 38 -3.77 -11.18 -12.02
C LEU A 38 -3.35 -12.54 -12.56
N ILE A 39 -3.93 -12.95 -13.66
CA ILE A 39 -3.59 -14.16 -14.41
C ILE A 39 -3.54 -13.86 -15.90
N GLN A 40 -2.84 -14.71 -16.63
CA GLN A 40 -2.82 -14.70 -18.08
C GLN A 40 -3.23 -16.06 -18.64
N GLY A 41 -3.85 -16.07 -19.83
CA GLY A 41 -4.23 -17.29 -20.55
C GLY A 41 -3.35 -17.50 -21.76
N ARG A 42 -2.88 -18.73 -21.98
CA ARG A 42 -2.19 -19.11 -23.22
C ARG A 42 -2.81 -20.37 -23.82
N ILE A 43 -2.75 -20.46 -25.14
CA ILE A 43 -3.20 -21.64 -25.86
C ILE A 43 -2.11 -22.72 -25.74
N GLU A 44 -2.47 -23.87 -25.18
CA GLU A 44 -1.59 -25.02 -25.14
C GLU A 44 -1.89 -25.91 -26.35
N GLN A 45 -0.92 -26.04 -27.21
CA GLN A 45 -0.97 -27.03 -28.29
C GLN A 45 -0.64 -28.40 -27.72
N SER A 46 -1.64 -29.16 -27.25
CA SER A 46 -1.46 -30.57 -27.01
C SER A 46 -1.24 -31.26 -28.37
N GLY A 47 -0.13 -31.92 -28.59
CA GLY A 47 0.16 -32.64 -29.83
C GLY A 47 -0.81 -33.80 -30.17
N ARG A 48 -2.01 -33.79 -29.59
CA ARG A 48 -3.12 -34.71 -29.85
C ARG A 48 -4.17 -34.01 -30.71
N VAL A 49 -4.80 -34.77 -31.60
CA VAL A 49 -5.95 -34.31 -32.39
C VAL A 49 -7.09 -33.93 -31.43
N GLY A 50 -7.36 -32.63 -31.26
CA GLY A 50 -8.37 -32.09 -30.40
C GLY A 50 -8.39 -30.56 -30.42
N LYS A 51 -9.46 -29.98 -29.86
CA LYS A 51 -9.54 -28.52 -29.73
C LYS A 51 -8.43 -28.03 -28.79
N PRO A 52 -7.65 -26.98 -29.18
CA PRO A 52 -6.64 -26.39 -28.31
C PRO A 52 -7.23 -26.02 -26.96
N SER A 53 -6.56 -26.39 -25.88
CA SER A 53 -6.98 -26.00 -24.52
C SER A 53 -6.34 -24.67 -24.13
N VAL A 54 -7.09 -23.81 -23.47
CA VAL A 54 -6.52 -22.64 -22.83
C VAL A 54 -6.08 -23.05 -21.43
N VAL A 55 -4.83 -22.81 -21.10
CA VAL A 55 -4.29 -22.90 -19.75
C VAL A 55 -4.07 -21.50 -19.20
N TYR A 56 -4.26 -21.35 -17.92
CA TYR A 56 -4.11 -20.10 -17.18
C TYR A 56 -2.97 -20.24 -16.20
N GLU A 57 -2.24 -19.17 -15.99
CA GLU A 57 -1.15 -19.07 -15.00
C GLU A 57 -1.16 -17.69 -14.36
N ALA A 58 -0.55 -17.53 -13.20
CA ALA A 58 -0.43 -16.23 -12.56
C ALA A 58 0.37 -15.27 -13.45
N ALA A 59 -0.04 -14.02 -13.53
CA ALA A 59 0.69 -13.00 -14.25
C ALA A 59 2.00 -12.66 -13.51
N ILE A 60 3.04 -12.30 -14.26
CA ILE A 60 4.33 -11.87 -13.71
C ILE A 60 4.10 -10.63 -12.83
N GLY A 61 4.74 -10.58 -11.67
CA GLY A 61 4.58 -9.49 -10.69
C GLY A 61 3.39 -9.67 -9.75
N THR A 62 2.72 -10.85 -9.75
CA THR A 62 1.63 -11.18 -8.82
C THR A 62 2.02 -12.23 -7.79
N GLU A 63 3.32 -12.57 -7.71
CA GLU A 63 3.83 -13.68 -6.90
C GLU A 63 3.55 -13.49 -5.42
N ASP A 64 3.56 -12.26 -4.96
CA ASP A 64 3.42 -11.88 -3.56
C ASP A 64 2.04 -11.29 -3.18
N LEU A 65 1.14 -11.14 -4.15
CA LEU A 65 -0.22 -10.65 -3.88
C LEU A 65 -0.95 -11.54 -2.86
N GLY A 66 -1.38 -10.92 -1.76
CA GLY A 66 -1.98 -11.63 -0.63
C GLY A 66 -0.97 -12.37 0.25
N SER A 67 0.34 -12.14 0.08
CA SER A 67 1.36 -12.65 0.99
C SER A 67 1.18 -12.05 2.39
N GLN A 68 1.22 -12.90 3.40
CA GLN A 68 1.24 -12.48 4.81
C GLN A 68 2.68 -12.22 5.31
N ALA A 69 3.69 -12.34 4.43
CA ALA A 69 5.10 -12.29 4.83
C ALA A 69 5.61 -10.86 5.06
N TYR A 70 5.08 -9.86 4.36
CA TYR A 70 5.57 -8.49 4.44
C TYR A 70 5.53 -7.91 5.84
N GLN A 71 4.45 -8.12 6.55
CA GLN A 71 4.28 -7.59 7.88
C GLN A 71 5.27 -8.16 8.90
N PRO A 72 5.46 -9.49 9.07
CA PRO A 72 6.48 -10.01 9.98
C PRO A 72 7.91 -9.66 9.55
N ILE A 73 8.20 -9.60 8.27
CA ILE A 73 9.51 -9.16 7.76
C ILE A 73 9.75 -7.70 8.13
N LEU A 74 8.80 -6.81 7.88
CA LEU A 74 8.93 -5.40 8.22
C LEU A 74 9.10 -5.21 9.73
N SER A 75 8.30 -5.90 10.55
CA SER A 75 8.41 -5.81 12.01
C SER A 75 9.78 -6.27 12.52
N ALA A 76 10.32 -7.38 11.98
CA ALA A 76 11.64 -7.88 12.35
C ALA A 76 12.77 -6.91 11.94
N LEU A 77 12.69 -6.36 10.72
CA LEU A 77 13.65 -5.37 10.24
C LEU A 77 13.63 -4.09 11.07
N LEU A 78 12.44 -3.55 11.38
CA LEU A 78 12.30 -2.35 12.21
C LEU A 78 12.87 -2.58 13.60
N ALA A 79 12.57 -3.72 14.23
CA ALA A 79 13.11 -4.06 15.55
C ALA A 79 14.64 -4.13 15.53
N GLN A 80 15.24 -4.76 14.51
CA GLN A 80 16.70 -4.83 14.37
C GLN A 80 17.31 -3.45 14.17
N VAL A 81 16.78 -2.66 13.22
CA VAL A 81 17.28 -1.30 12.95
C VAL A 81 17.14 -0.40 14.17
N ARG A 82 16.04 -0.52 14.93
CA ARG A 82 15.82 0.23 16.18
C ARG A 82 16.87 -0.11 17.25
N ASN A 83 17.33 -1.36 17.31
CA ASN A 83 18.38 -1.79 18.23
C ASN A 83 19.77 -1.29 17.82
N ASP A 84 20.02 -1.19 16.52
CA ASP A 84 21.35 -0.84 15.99
C ASP A 84 21.59 0.69 15.92
N LEU A 85 20.51 1.48 15.89
CA LEU A 85 20.59 2.95 15.77
C LEU A 85 20.20 3.63 17.09
N ASN A 86 20.81 4.79 17.35
CA ASN A 86 20.31 5.69 18.38
C ASN A 86 18.97 6.34 17.94
N ALA A 87 18.28 7.01 18.86
CA ALA A 87 16.94 7.56 18.61
C ALA A 87 16.91 8.54 17.44
N ASP A 88 17.89 9.46 17.35
CA ASP A 88 17.95 10.50 16.32
C ASP A 88 18.23 9.91 14.93
N ALA A 89 19.15 8.93 14.86
CA ALA A 89 19.46 8.23 13.61
C ALA A 89 18.28 7.39 13.12
N PHE A 90 17.55 6.74 14.04
CA PHE A 90 16.36 5.99 13.69
C PHE A 90 15.23 6.89 13.20
N GLN A 91 14.98 8.03 13.87
CA GLN A 91 14.01 9.02 13.41
C GLN A 91 14.37 9.55 12.02
N SER A 92 15.63 9.95 11.81
CA SER A 92 16.12 10.42 10.50
C SER A 92 15.95 9.36 9.41
N LEU A 93 16.13 8.09 9.73
CA LEU A 93 15.87 6.97 8.80
C LEU A 93 14.40 6.90 8.40
N LEU A 94 13.49 6.97 9.36
CA LEU A 94 12.04 6.93 9.09
C LEU A 94 11.60 8.12 8.23
N GLU A 95 12.04 9.33 8.56
CA GLU A 95 11.75 10.53 7.78
C GLU A 95 12.29 10.45 6.35
N ASN A 96 13.55 9.99 6.19
CA ASN A 96 14.14 9.81 4.86
C ASN A 96 13.41 8.73 4.04
N ALA A 97 12.94 7.66 4.68
CA ALA A 97 12.13 6.64 4.03
C ALA A 97 10.79 7.22 3.53
N GLY A 98 10.13 8.05 4.33
CA GLY A 98 8.90 8.74 3.94
C GLY A 98 9.11 9.67 2.75
N ARG A 99 10.17 10.48 2.77
CA ARG A 99 10.54 11.35 1.63
C ARG A 99 10.79 10.55 0.36
N ARG A 100 11.56 9.47 0.43
CA ARG A 100 11.81 8.59 -0.73
C ARG A 100 10.54 7.96 -1.27
N MET A 101 9.61 7.58 -0.38
CA MET A 101 8.32 7.03 -0.79
C MET A 101 7.50 8.05 -1.60
N ALA A 102 7.47 9.31 -1.17
CA ALA A 102 6.81 10.39 -1.91
C ALA A 102 7.46 10.62 -3.27
N GLN A 103 8.79 10.75 -3.34
CA GLN A 103 9.54 10.98 -4.57
C GLN A 103 9.40 9.85 -5.59
N ALA A 104 9.26 8.60 -5.13
CA ALA A 104 9.15 7.44 -6.01
C ALA A 104 7.75 7.23 -6.58
N SER A 105 6.70 7.73 -5.92
CA SER A 105 5.31 7.40 -6.24
C SER A 105 4.45 8.58 -6.67
N LEU A 106 4.95 9.83 -6.55
CA LEU A 106 4.15 11.01 -6.81
C LEU A 106 4.76 11.91 -7.91
N ASP A 107 3.89 12.52 -8.70
CA ASP A 107 4.25 13.67 -9.53
C ASP A 107 4.20 14.94 -8.67
N LEU A 108 5.36 15.46 -8.31
CA LEU A 108 5.52 16.65 -7.45
C LEU A 108 5.67 17.95 -8.26
N SER A 109 5.37 17.95 -9.54
CA SER A 109 5.57 19.08 -10.46
C SER A 109 4.62 20.27 -10.24
N SER A 110 3.50 20.07 -9.55
CA SER A 110 2.56 21.16 -9.24
C SER A 110 3.18 22.17 -8.24
N ASP A 111 2.93 23.45 -8.43
CA ASP A 111 3.34 24.51 -7.48
C ASP A 111 2.30 24.73 -6.37
N ASP A 112 1.06 24.27 -6.57
CA ASP A 112 -0.03 24.43 -5.60
C ASP A 112 0.00 23.32 -4.54
N TYR A 113 0.24 23.71 -3.29
CA TYR A 113 0.29 22.76 -2.17
C TYR A 113 -1.04 22.04 -1.91
N GLN A 114 -2.19 22.66 -2.20
CA GLN A 114 -3.49 22.00 -2.02
C GLN A 114 -3.66 20.84 -2.99
N THR A 115 -3.29 21.05 -4.25
CA THR A 115 -3.25 20.00 -5.26
C THR A 115 -2.29 18.88 -4.86
N LYS A 116 -1.12 19.23 -4.34
CA LYS A 116 -0.13 18.23 -3.85
C LYS A 116 -0.67 17.42 -2.67
N ILE A 117 -1.38 18.04 -1.74
CA ILE A 117 -2.05 17.32 -0.63
C ILE A 117 -3.05 16.29 -1.19
N GLN A 118 -3.86 16.67 -2.18
CA GLN A 118 -4.83 15.75 -2.79
C GLN A 118 -4.16 14.58 -3.50
N ILE A 119 -3.07 14.82 -4.23
CA ILE A 119 -2.26 13.78 -4.89
C ILE A 119 -1.71 12.80 -3.82
N ALA A 120 -1.15 13.31 -2.73
CA ALA A 120 -0.62 12.48 -1.66
C ALA A 120 -1.71 11.65 -0.96
N MET A 121 -2.89 12.23 -0.73
CA MET A 121 -4.04 11.53 -0.18
C MET A 121 -4.55 10.43 -1.12
N GLN A 122 -4.60 10.72 -2.42
CA GLN A 122 -4.99 9.72 -3.42
C GLN A 122 -4.02 8.53 -3.40
N ALA A 123 -2.71 8.77 -3.42
CA ALA A 123 -1.72 7.71 -3.35
C ALA A 123 -1.83 6.89 -2.05
N ALA A 124 -2.08 7.54 -0.91
CA ALA A 124 -2.35 6.82 0.35
C ALA A 124 -3.63 5.97 0.26
N ASN A 125 -4.68 6.45 -0.43
CA ASN A 125 -5.92 5.72 -0.62
C ASN A 125 -5.74 4.52 -1.57
N GLU A 126 -4.90 4.62 -2.57
CA GLU A 126 -4.52 3.49 -3.45
C GLU A 126 -3.79 2.39 -2.68
N LEU A 127 -3.08 2.75 -1.61
CA LEU A 127 -2.48 1.80 -0.66
C LEU A 127 -3.50 1.25 0.36
N GLY A 128 -4.78 1.64 0.27
CA GLY A 128 -5.86 1.15 1.12
C GLY A 128 -6.23 2.06 2.31
N ALA A 129 -5.73 3.30 2.36
CA ALA A 129 -6.21 4.30 3.30
C ALA A 129 -7.63 4.78 2.94
N THR A 130 -8.24 5.51 3.86
CA THR A 130 -9.51 6.23 3.65
C THR A 130 -9.35 7.64 4.22
N THR A 131 -8.51 8.43 3.56
CA THR A 131 -8.14 9.76 4.03
C THR A 131 -9.27 10.77 3.85
N GLN A 132 -9.40 11.68 4.81
CA GLN A 132 -10.29 12.84 4.77
C GLN A 132 -9.47 14.08 5.06
N LEU A 133 -9.79 15.20 4.38
CA LEU A 133 -9.14 16.49 4.57
C LEU A 133 -10.14 17.46 5.20
N GLN A 134 -9.74 18.11 6.28
CA GLN A 134 -10.49 19.18 6.91
C GLN A 134 -9.61 20.42 6.99
N ARG A 135 -10.18 21.57 6.66
CA ARG A 135 -9.52 22.86 6.93
C ARG A 135 -9.89 23.34 8.31
N GLU A 136 -8.88 23.66 9.11
CA GLU A 136 -9.05 24.15 10.46
C GLU A 136 -9.26 25.69 10.52
N ALA A 137 -9.75 26.18 11.64
CA ALA A 137 -10.02 27.61 11.82
C ALA A 137 -8.75 28.48 11.79
N ASP A 138 -7.62 27.90 12.15
CA ASP A 138 -6.31 28.54 12.10
C ASP A 138 -5.70 28.58 10.68
N GLY A 139 -6.35 27.98 9.70
CA GLY A 139 -5.89 27.91 8.31
C GLY A 139 -5.05 26.69 7.99
N SER A 140 -4.66 25.88 8.98
CA SER A 140 -4.01 24.58 8.75
C SER A 140 -5.00 23.57 8.15
N TYR A 141 -4.48 22.44 7.69
CA TYR A 141 -5.30 21.32 7.23
C TYR A 141 -5.04 20.10 8.10
N LEU A 142 -6.08 19.36 8.39
CA LEU A 142 -5.99 18.09 9.09
C LEU A 142 -6.33 16.95 8.14
N ILE A 143 -5.34 16.08 7.88
CA ILE A 143 -5.55 14.81 7.18
C ILE A 143 -5.87 13.78 8.25
N THR A 144 -7.03 13.12 8.13
CA THR A 144 -7.44 12.06 9.04
C THR A 144 -7.63 10.76 8.30
N ASN A 145 -7.31 9.64 8.95
CA ASN A 145 -7.55 8.30 8.44
C ASN A 145 -7.94 7.36 9.57
N ARG A 146 -9.11 6.73 9.46
CA ARG A 146 -9.62 5.79 10.48
C ARG A 146 -9.05 4.38 10.37
N THR A 147 -8.29 4.10 9.32
CA THR A 147 -7.65 2.81 9.06
C THR A 147 -6.14 3.02 8.96
N CYS A 148 -5.39 2.61 9.96
CA CYS A 148 -3.93 2.68 9.87
C CYS A 148 -3.41 1.56 8.94
N LEU A 149 -2.78 1.92 7.83
CA LEU A 149 -2.20 0.99 6.83
C LEU A 149 -1.11 0.10 7.43
N ALA A 150 -0.41 0.61 8.43
CA ALA A 150 0.70 -0.04 9.09
C ALA A 150 0.39 -0.39 10.55
N ALA A 151 -0.89 -0.57 10.92
CA ALA A 151 -1.33 -0.71 12.31
C ALA A 151 -0.52 -1.73 13.13
N THR A 152 -0.21 -2.88 12.56
CA THR A 152 0.55 -3.92 13.27
C THR A 152 2.01 -3.50 13.47
N ALA A 153 2.64 -2.87 12.47
CA ALA A 153 4.00 -2.36 12.60
C ALA A 153 4.06 -1.19 13.59
N VAL A 154 3.09 -0.27 13.55
CA VAL A 154 2.98 0.87 14.47
C VAL A 154 2.77 0.42 15.92
N ARG A 155 2.04 -0.68 16.17
CA ARG A 155 1.93 -1.23 17.52
C ARG A 155 3.28 -1.70 18.10
N GLY A 156 4.16 -2.17 17.24
CA GLY A 156 5.53 -2.56 17.63
C GLY A 156 6.49 -1.37 17.67
N GLU A 157 6.28 -0.36 16.84
CA GLU A 157 7.13 0.83 16.71
C GLU A 157 6.28 2.07 16.41
N PRO A 158 5.79 2.78 17.45
CA PRO A 158 4.91 3.95 17.28
C PRO A 158 5.54 5.09 16.46
N ASN A 159 6.87 5.24 16.48
CA ASN A 159 7.56 6.28 15.71
C ASN A 159 7.41 6.09 14.19
N LEU A 160 6.92 4.95 13.74
CA LEU A 160 6.67 4.71 12.31
C LEU A 160 5.68 5.71 11.71
N CYS A 161 4.83 6.34 12.51
CA CYS A 161 3.94 7.42 12.06
C CYS A 161 4.71 8.63 11.51
N GLN A 162 5.96 8.86 11.97
CA GLN A 162 6.83 9.92 11.45
C GLN A 162 7.22 9.68 9.98
N LEU A 163 7.31 8.43 9.54
CA LEU A 163 7.52 8.11 8.13
C LEU A 163 6.37 8.65 7.25
N ILE A 164 5.13 8.46 7.69
CA ILE A 164 3.96 8.94 6.95
C ILE A 164 3.83 10.47 7.03
N ALA A 165 4.19 11.08 8.17
CA ALA A 165 4.27 12.54 8.27
C ALA A 165 5.28 13.11 7.27
N ALA A 166 6.47 12.49 7.17
CA ALA A 166 7.50 12.89 6.22
C ALA A 166 7.09 12.67 4.75
N PHE A 167 6.32 11.62 4.46
CA PHE A 167 5.71 11.40 3.14
C PHE A 167 4.79 12.56 2.75
N PHE A 168 3.86 12.95 3.63
CA PHE A 168 2.96 14.08 3.37
C PHE A 168 3.71 15.41 3.31
N ALA A 169 4.75 15.60 4.13
CA ALA A 169 5.56 16.82 4.12
C ALA A 169 6.31 16.99 2.78
N GLU A 170 6.98 15.94 2.32
CA GLU A 170 7.68 15.94 1.02
C GLU A 170 6.70 16.16 -0.13
N ALA A 171 5.56 15.45 -0.10
CA ALA A 171 4.55 15.54 -1.14
C ALA A 171 3.95 16.93 -1.25
N SER A 172 3.61 17.57 -0.12
CA SER A 172 2.92 18.86 -0.11
C SER A 172 3.85 20.06 -0.16
N GLY A 173 5.10 19.90 0.24
CA GLY A 173 6.02 21.01 0.48
C GLY A 173 5.66 21.84 1.73
N CYS A 174 4.84 21.30 2.60
CA CYS A 174 4.37 21.93 3.84
C CYS A 174 5.05 21.30 5.07
N THR A 175 4.99 21.99 6.21
CA THR A 175 5.31 21.35 7.49
C THR A 175 4.16 20.43 7.89
N VAL A 176 4.49 19.19 8.27
CA VAL A 176 3.49 18.22 8.69
C VAL A 176 3.84 17.66 10.06
N ASN A 177 2.90 17.82 11.00
CA ASN A 177 3.00 17.30 12.35
C ASN A 177 2.14 16.03 12.48
N GLU A 178 2.71 15.01 13.08
CA GLU A 178 2.00 13.79 13.42
C GLU A 178 1.22 14.01 14.72
N GLU A 179 -0.09 13.72 14.69
CA GLU A 179 -1.01 13.82 15.83
C GLU A 179 -1.81 12.50 16.00
N CYS A 180 -1.22 11.37 15.61
CA CYS A 180 -1.89 10.07 15.61
C CYS A 180 -2.21 9.58 17.03
N GLN A 181 -3.36 8.93 17.15
CA GLN A 181 -3.75 8.26 18.38
C GLN A 181 -3.51 6.76 18.24
N CYS A 182 -2.46 6.27 18.91
CA CYS A 182 -2.06 4.87 18.90
C CYS A 182 -2.63 4.12 20.11
N ALA A 183 -3.97 4.06 20.21
CA ALA A 183 -4.71 3.32 21.24
C ALA A 183 -5.21 1.97 20.69
N GLU A 184 -6.21 1.36 21.32
CA GLU A 184 -6.85 0.12 20.82
C GLU A 184 -7.35 0.26 19.38
N ARG A 185 -7.95 1.41 19.05
CA ARG A 185 -8.23 1.81 17.67
C ARG A 185 -7.23 2.86 17.23
N MET A 186 -6.48 2.53 16.20
CA MET A 186 -5.53 3.45 15.60
C MET A 186 -6.28 4.51 14.79
N PHE A 187 -6.02 5.78 15.11
CA PHE A 187 -6.56 6.90 14.38
C PHE A 187 -5.40 7.78 13.93
N CYS A 188 -5.16 7.81 12.62
CA CYS A 188 -4.08 8.60 12.05
C CYS A 188 -4.55 10.05 11.84
N GLN A 189 -3.75 10.98 12.32
CA GLN A 189 -3.96 12.42 12.13
C GLN A 189 -2.63 13.09 11.79
N TYR A 190 -2.66 13.90 10.74
CA TYR A 190 -1.50 14.66 10.28
C TYR A 190 -1.93 16.09 10.05
N ARG A 191 -1.36 17.02 10.82
CA ARG A 191 -1.61 18.45 10.67
C ARG A 191 -0.65 19.04 9.65
N VAL A 192 -1.19 19.53 8.55
CA VAL A 192 -0.44 20.17 7.48
C VAL A 192 -0.51 21.68 7.65
N ILE A 193 0.65 22.31 7.82
CA ILE A 193 0.81 23.75 8.01
C ILE A 193 1.37 24.32 6.70
N PRO A 194 0.57 25.11 5.95
CA PRO A 194 1.03 25.78 4.74
C PRO A 194 2.25 26.69 4.98
N PRO A 195 3.13 26.87 3.98
CA PRO A 195 4.35 27.65 4.15
C PRO A 195 4.09 29.15 4.45
N ASP A 196 2.93 29.66 4.06
CA ASP A 196 2.53 31.06 4.27
C ASP A 196 1.95 31.33 5.68
N MET A 197 1.83 30.30 6.50
CA MET A 197 1.33 30.47 7.87
C MET A 197 2.46 30.80 8.84
N PRO A 198 2.27 31.76 9.75
CA PRO A 198 3.23 32.03 10.81
C PRO A 198 3.37 30.77 11.70
N THR A 199 4.56 30.19 11.73
CA THR A 199 4.88 29.14 12.70
C THR A 199 4.90 29.79 14.08
N ASN A 200 3.87 29.55 14.89
CA ASN A 200 3.96 29.87 16.32
C ASN A 200 5.10 29.00 16.91
N LYS A 201 6.25 29.64 17.10
CA LYS A 201 7.32 29.08 17.94
C LYS A 201 6.97 29.53 19.37
N ASP A 202 6.29 28.68 20.13
CA ASP A 202 6.31 28.71 21.58
C ASP A 202 7.30 27.69 22.11
#